data_6b2880849bdf36ceea4eaff16e8a8525
#
_entry.id   6b2880849bdf36ceea4eaff16e8a8525
#
_cell.length_a   1.000
_cell.length_b   1.000
_cell.length_c   1.000
_cell.angle_alpha   90.00
_cell.angle_beta   90.00
_cell.angle_gamma   90.00
#
_symmetry.space_group_name_H-M   'P 1'
#
loop_
_entity.id
_entity.type
_entity.pdbx_description
1 polymer ?
#
loop_
_entity_poly.entity_id
_entity_poly.type
_entity_poly.pdbx_seq_one_letter_code
_entity_poly.pdbx_strand_id
1 'polypeptide(L)'
;VTPLYLMYLYAWNYIVGISPRLYETLFPAWFGFYYLGIHVRCGWKLKCNGYAAAGALALSCVEAVGLRAVGFDIGFYTSQITVGSFLYAVTIIGWLLKKNENNRSGCRLLSKIGDCSYGIFYIHMAVLMIVGRIIECENWYAYWALRFVLTSFISYIVVHLAQMTLKNHKKLLRYIGFV
;
A
#
# COMPACT_ATOMS: atom_id res chain seq x y z
N VAL A 1 -12.51 -10.75 10.75
CA VAL A 1 -11.63 -11.67 10.02
C VAL A 1 -10.18 -11.22 10.11
N THR A 2 -9.84 -10.00 9.66
CA THR A 2 -8.44 -9.52 9.63
C THR A 2 -7.73 -9.54 11.00
N PRO A 3 -8.31 -9.07 12.13
CA PRO A 3 -7.62 -9.14 13.41
C PRO A 3 -7.28 -10.55 13.86
N LEU A 4 -8.20 -11.50 13.68
CA LEU A 4 -7.97 -12.91 14.02
C LEU A 4 -6.89 -13.53 13.13
N TYR A 5 -6.86 -13.14 11.85
CA TYR A 5 -5.85 -13.60 10.92
C TYR A 5 -4.47 -13.02 11.25
N LEU A 6 -4.39 -11.76 11.66
CA LEU A 6 -3.15 -11.16 12.15
C LEU A 6 -2.64 -11.90 13.41
N MET A 7 -3.50 -12.15 14.39
CA MET A 7 -3.13 -12.94 15.58
C MET A 7 -2.59 -14.32 15.20
N TYR A 8 -3.21 -14.99 14.23
CA TYR A 8 -2.72 -16.26 13.71
C TYR A 8 -1.33 -16.12 13.10
N LEU A 9 -1.07 -15.08 12.28
CA LEU A 9 0.24 -14.86 11.67
C LEU A 9 1.32 -14.58 12.70
N TYR A 10 1.02 -13.82 13.77
CA TYR A 10 1.96 -13.60 14.88
C TYR A 10 2.29 -14.90 15.61
N ALA A 11 1.27 -15.69 15.95
CA ALA A 11 1.46 -16.97 16.61
C ALA A 11 2.27 -17.95 15.73
N TRP A 12 1.95 -18.02 14.45
CA TRP A 12 2.66 -18.87 13.49
C TRP A 12 4.13 -18.49 13.36
N ASN A 13 4.43 -17.20 13.19
CA ASN A 13 5.81 -16.73 13.06
C ASN A 13 6.61 -16.98 14.35
N TYR A 14 5.98 -16.80 15.52
CA TYR A 14 6.59 -17.06 16.82
C TYR A 14 6.93 -18.54 17.03
N ILE A 15 6.02 -19.45 16.64
CA ILE A 15 6.19 -20.90 16.85
C ILE A 15 7.11 -21.52 15.80
N VAL A 16 6.96 -21.14 14.53
CA VAL A 16 7.65 -21.81 13.42
C VAL A 16 8.93 -21.07 13.01
N GLY A 17 9.06 -19.79 13.34
CA GLY A 17 10.23 -18.97 13.02
C GLY A 17 10.43 -18.69 11.52
N ILE A 18 9.47 -19.02 10.67
CA ILE A 18 9.52 -18.82 9.22
C ILE A 18 8.47 -17.79 8.83
N SER A 19 8.89 -16.78 8.09
CA SER A 19 7.95 -15.79 7.56
C SER A 19 6.95 -16.46 6.60
N PRO A 20 5.67 -16.39 6.86
CA PRO A 20 4.65 -17.01 6.04
C PRO A 20 4.35 -16.13 4.80
N ARG A 21 5.36 -15.88 3.95
CA ARG A 21 5.23 -15.02 2.75
C ARG A 21 4.03 -15.37 1.88
N LEU A 22 3.70 -16.67 1.79
CA LEU A 22 2.53 -17.13 1.06
C LEU A 22 1.23 -16.60 1.68
N TYR A 23 1.14 -16.57 3.02
CA TYR A 23 -0.06 -16.14 3.74
C TYR A 23 -0.22 -14.61 3.78
N GLU A 24 0.86 -13.87 3.57
CA GLU A 24 0.82 -12.40 3.44
C GLU A 24 0.10 -11.96 2.17
N THR A 25 0.08 -12.78 1.15
CA THR A 25 -0.60 -12.50 -0.12
C THR A 25 -2.08 -12.89 -0.11
N LEU A 26 -2.54 -13.62 0.91
CA LEU A 26 -3.92 -14.08 0.99
C LEU A 26 -4.91 -12.97 1.32
N PHE A 27 -6.08 -13.05 0.72
CA PHE A 27 -7.17 -12.09 0.89
C PHE A 27 -7.52 -11.73 2.35
N PRO A 28 -7.51 -12.67 3.34
CA PRO A 28 -7.83 -12.32 4.72
C PRO A 28 -6.96 -11.22 5.33
N ALA A 29 -5.68 -11.11 4.91
CA ALA A 29 -4.78 -10.04 5.35
C ALA A 29 -5.27 -8.66 4.88
N TRP A 30 -5.82 -8.59 3.67
CA TRP A 30 -6.24 -7.36 3.01
C TRP A 30 -7.71 -7.02 3.22
N PHE A 31 -8.50 -7.96 3.73
CA PHE A 31 -9.95 -7.80 3.92
C PHE A 31 -10.31 -6.54 4.74
N GLY A 32 -9.51 -6.22 5.77
CA GLY A 32 -9.73 -5.02 6.58
C GLY A 32 -9.63 -3.73 5.79
N PHE A 33 -8.66 -3.62 4.87
CA PHE A 33 -8.50 -2.47 3.99
C PHE A 33 -9.62 -2.37 2.96
N TYR A 34 -10.03 -3.50 2.40
CA TYR A 34 -11.14 -3.56 1.46
C TYR A 34 -12.45 -3.12 2.12
N TYR A 35 -12.74 -3.66 3.31
CA TYR A 35 -13.91 -3.31 4.10
C TYR A 35 -13.91 -1.82 4.49
N LEU A 36 -12.75 -1.29 4.90
CA LEU A 36 -12.58 0.14 5.16
C LEU A 36 -12.90 1.00 3.94
N GLY A 37 -12.38 0.60 2.76
CA GLY A 37 -12.64 1.30 1.50
C GLY A 37 -14.13 1.38 1.16
N ILE A 38 -14.88 0.28 1.35
CA ILE A 38 -16.33 0.24 1.16
C ILE A 38 -17.02 1.23 2.12
N HIS A 39 -16.66 1.21 3.42
CA HIS A 39 -17.26 2.09 4.41
C HIS A 39 -17.01 3.58 4.13
N VAL A 40 -15.78 3.92 3.73
CA VAL A 40 -15.43 5.28 3.31
C VAL A 40 -16.27 5.69 2.09
N ARG A 41 -16.43 4.81 1.11
CA ARG A 41 -17.30 5.07 -0.07
C ARG A 41 -18.77 5.24 0.31
N CYS A 42 -19.25 4.53 1.33
CA CYS A 42 -20.61 4.68 1.87
C CYS A 42 -20.79 5.93 2.74
N GLY A 43 -19.81 6.82 2.80
CA GLY A 43 -19.88 8.10 3.51
C GLY A 43 -19.43 8.03 4.97
N TRP A 44 -18.82 6.90 5.40
CA TRP A 44 -18.27 6.84 6.74
C TRP A 44 -17.05 7.75 6.87
N LYS A 45 -17.12 8.70 7.82
CA LYS A 45 -16.06 9.69 8.04
C LYS A 45 -15.12 9.23 9.13
N LEU A 46 -13.91 8.87 8.77
CA LEU A 46 -12.82 8.64 9.70
C LEU A 46 -12.34 9.99 10.26
N LYS A 47 -12.65 10.25 11.54
CA LYS A 47 -12.20 11.47 12.24
C LYS A 47 -10.78 11.29 12.79
N CYS A 48 -9.78 11.19 11.91
CA CYS A 48 -8.38 11.16 12.31
C CYS A 48 -7.72 12.54 12.20
N ASN A 49 -6.71 12.78 13.04
CA ASN A 49 -5.88 13.98 12.99
C ASN A 49 -4.42 13.58 12.73
N GLY A 50 -3.56 14.55 12.38
CA GLY A 50 -2.15 14.30 12.09
C GLY A 50 -1.39 13.71 13.28
N TYR A 51 -1.77 14.05 14.50
CA TYR A 51 -1.16 13.49 15.72
C TYR A 51 -1.48 12.00 15.88
N ALA A 52 -2.70 11.56 15.54
CA ALA A 52 -3.07 10.16 15.56
C ALA A 52 -2.27 9.36 14.51
N ALA A 53 -2.05 9.92 13.32
CA ALA A 53 -1.22 9.30 12.28
C ALA A 53 0.25 9.21 12.72
N ALA A 54 0.80 10.27 13.33
CA ALA A 54 2.16 10.27 13.88
C ALA A 54 2.31 9.27 15.02
N GLY A 55 1.34 9.20 15.93
CA GLY A 55 1.32 8.23 17.03
C GLY A 55 1.25 6.77 16.52
N ALA A 56 0.43 6.50 15.51
CA ALA A 56 0.35 5.18 14.89
C ALA A 56 1.65 4.79 14.15
N LEU A 57 2.33 5.76 13.51
CA LEU A 57 3.64 5.55 12.92
C LEU A 57 4.69 5.20 14.00
N ALA A 58 4.72 5.97 15.09
CA ALA A 58 5.62 5.68 16.21
C ALA A 58 5.36 4.28 16.81
N LEU A 59 4.09 3.91 16.96
CA LEU A 59 3.68 2.58 17.43
C LEU A 59 4.17 1.49 16.47
N SER A 60 4.04 1.69 15.17
CA SER A 60 4.56 0.75 14.14
C SER A 60 6.07 0.57 14.24
N CYS A 61 6.82 1.66 14.49
CA CYS A 61 8.26 1.58 14.69
C CYS A 61 8.63 0.81 15.98
N VAL A 62 7.92 1.10 17.08
CA VAL A 62 8.14 0.38 18.36
C VAL A 62 7.80 -1.09 18.21
N GLU A 63 6.70 -1.42 17.53
CA GLU A 63 6.33 -2.81 17.24
C GLU A 63 7.41 -3.53 16.43
N ALA A 64 7.95 -2.92 15.37
CA ALA A 64 9.02 -3.50 14.56
C ALA A 64 10.29 -3.79 15.38
N VAL A 65 10.69 -2.85 16.25
CA VAL A 65 11.83 -3.03 17.15
C VAL A 65 11.55 -4.15 18.17
N GLY A 66 10.35 -4.19 18.75
CA GLY A 66 9.93 -5.22 19.69
C GLY A 66 9.92 -6.61 19.06
N LEU A 67 9.34 -6.75 17.87
CA LEU A 67 9.32 -8.02 17.12
C LEU A 67 10.72 -8.50 16.77
N ARG A 68 11.59 -7.59 16.36
CA ARG A 68 13.01 -7.89 16.14
C ARG A 68 13.70 -8.40 17.42
N ALA A 69 13.46 -7.77 18.55
CA ALA A 69 14.06 -8.15 19.83
C ALA A 69 13.60 -9.54 20.30
N VAL A 70 12.38 -9.95 19.97
CA VAL A 70 11.83 -11.28 20.27
C VAL A 70 12.31 -12.34 19.28
N GLY A 71 13.00 -11.95 18.19
CA GLY A 71 13.58 -12.88 17.21
C GLY A 71 12.65 -13.24 16.05
N PHE A 72 11.66 -12.40 15.75
CA PHE A 72 10.83 -12.58 14.57
C PHE A 72 11.63 -12.40 13.28
N ASP A 73 11.21 -13.10 12.21
CA ASP A 73 11.85 -12.99 10.90
C ASP A 73 11.77 -11.55 10.34
N ILE A 74 12.87 -11.13 9.70
CA ILE A 74 12.98 -9.79 9.12
C ILE A 74 11.85 -9.49 8.11
N GLY A 75 11.47 -10.50 7.32
CA GLY A 75 10.38 -10.35 6.36
C GLY A 75 9.04 -10.06 7.04
N PHE A 76 8.83 -10.54 8.26
CA PHE A 76 7.60 -10.31 9.00
C PHE A 76 7.55 -8.93 9.65
N TYR A 77 8.55 -8.55 10.47
CA TYR A 77 8.48 -7.26 11.18
C TYR A 77 8.68 -6.04 10.29
N THR A 78 9.17 -6.22 9.06
CA THR A 78 9.21 -5.17 8.03
C THR A 78 8.01 -5.20 7.09
N SER A 79 7.10 -6.16 7.27
CA SER A 79 5.92 -6.29 6.41
C SER A 79 4.86 -5.25 6.75
N GLN A 80 3.99 -5.00 5.78
CA GLN A 80 2.82 -4.13 5.95
C GLN A 80 1.65 -4.80 6.70
N ILE A 81 1.81 -6.05 7.13
CA ILE A 81 0.77 -6.89 7.77
C ILE A 81 0.94 -6.88 9.29
N THR A 82 1.70 -5.97 9.85
CA THR A 82 1.78 -5.76 11.30
C THR A 82 0.61 -4.89 11.78
N VAL A 83 0.26 -5.02 13.05
CA VAL A 83 -0.85 -4.25 13.64
C VAL A 83 -0.57 -2.75 13.58
N GLY A 84 0.64 -2.33 13.88
CA GLY A 84 1.06 -0.93 13.80
C GLY A 84 0.99 -0.37 12.39
N SER A 85 1.43 -1.14 11.38
CA SER A 85 1.33 -0.75 9.97
C SER A 85 -0.12 -0.61 9.52
N PHE A 86 -1.01 -1.52 9.94
CA PHE A 86 -2.43 -1.43 9.67
C PHE A 86 -3.06 -0.17 10.29
N LEU A 87 -2.80 0.09 11.57
CA LEU A 87 -3.29 1.28 12.28
C LEU A 87 -2.76 2.57 11.65
N TYR A 88 -1.47 2.60 11.29
CA TYR A 88 -0.87 3.72 10.59
C TYR A 88 -1.56 3.99 9.25
N ALA A 89 -1.78 2.96 8.43
CA ALA A 89 -2.46 3.11 7.15
C ALA A 89 -3.88 3.64 7.31
N VAL A 90 -4.65 3.13 8.27
CA VAL A 90 -6.02 3.60 8.56
C VAL A 90 -6.03 5.06 9.01
N THR A 91 -5.14 5.43 9.93
CA THR A 91 -5.11 6.80 10.49
C THR A 91 -4.62 7.82 9.47
N ILE A 92 -3.62 7.50 8.63
CA ILE A 92 -3.14 8.40 7.59
C ILE A 92 -4.19 8.61 6.49
N ILE A 93 -4.89 7.54 6.07
CA ILE A 93 -5.99 7.65 5.11
C ILE A 93 -7.10 8.54 5.68
N GLY A 94 -7.52 8.33 6.93
CA GLY A 94 -8.54 9.15 7.58
C GLY A 94 -8.14 10.62 7.72
N TRP A 95 -6.88 10.89 8.02
CA TRP A 95 -6.35 12.24 8.07
C TRP A 95 -6.32 12.93 6.69
N LEU A 96 -5.87 12.22 5.66
CA LEU A 96 -5.82 12.74 4.29
C LEU A 96 -7.22 13.02 3.74
N LEU A 97 -8.18 12.13 3.98
CA LEU A 97 -9.58 12.34 3.57
C LEU A 97 -10.16 13.58 4.23
N LYS A 98 -9.94 13.77 5.54
CA LYS A 98 -10.38 14.97 6.26
C LYS A 98 -9.73 16.24 5.73
N LYS A 99 -8.43 16.20 5.42
CA LYS A 99 -7.71 17.34 4.85
C LYS A 99 -8.22 17.71 3.46
N ASN A 100 -8.59 16.73 2.66
CA ASN A 100 -9.14 16.93 1.31
C ASN A 100 -10.56 17.53 1.36
N GLU A 101 -11.40 17.18 2.34
CA GLU A 101 -12.71 17.82 2.54
C GLU A 101 -12.58 19.34 2.79
N ASN A 102 -11.56 19.75 3.53
CA ASN A 102 -11.32 21.15 3.87
C ASN A 102 -10.64 21.96 2.76
N ASN A 103 -9.97 21.29 1.82
CA ASN A 103 -9.15 21.92 0.77
C ASN A 103 -9.58 21.45 -0.64
N ARG A 104 -10.74 21.89 -1.11
CA ARG A 104 -11.26 21.57 -2.45
C ARG A 104 -10.34 21.98 -3.61
N SER A 105 -9.35 22.83 -3.35
CA SER A 105 -8.38 23.35 -4.35
C SER A 105 -7.15 22.48 -4.58
N GLY A 106 -6.91 21.53 -3.74
CA GLY A 106 -5.53 21.09 -3.48
C GLY A 106 -5.10 19.79 -4.08
N CYS A 107 -5.60 19.24 -5.14
CA CYS A 107 -4.76 18.31 -5.86
C CYS A 107 -5.41 17.63 -7.06
N ARG A 108 -5.60 18.37 -8.12
CA ARG A 108 -5.93 17.78 -9.42
C ARG A 108 -4.92 16.71 -9.84
N LEU A 109 -3.63 16.87 -9.45
CA LEU A 109 -2.60 15.88 -9.72
C LEU A 109 -2.80 14.58 -8.92
N LEU A 110 -3.05 14.69 -7.61
CA LEU A 110 -3.31 13.52 -6.74
C LEU A 110 -4.62 12.82 -7.13
N SER A 111 -5.65 13.55 -7.53
CA SER A 111 -6.88 12.96 -8.06
C SER A 111 -6.60 12.16 -9.32
N LYS A 112 -5.85 12.71 -10.28
CA LYS A 112 -5.47 12.00 -11.51
C LYS A 112 -4.62 10.75 -11.24
N ILE A 113 -3.69 10.83 -10.28
CA ILE A 113 -2.92 9.66 -9.85
C ILE A 113 -3.82 8.63 -9.18
N GLY A 114 -4.80 9.09 -8.38
CA GLY A 114 -5.81 8.24 -7.75
C GLY A 114 -6.66 7.49 -8.77
N ASP A 115 -7.09 8.17 -9.83
CA ASP A 115 -7.85 7.56 -10.93
C ASP A 115 -7.04 6.49 -11.69
N CYS A 116 -5.70 6.63 -11.70
CA CYS A 116 -4.79 5.66 -12.31
C CYS A 116 -4.30 4.58 -11.31
N SER A 117 -4.58 4.73 -10.01
CA SER A 117 -3.94 3.94 -8.95
C SER A 117 -4.17 2.43 -9.09
N TYR A 118 -5.36 2.02 -9.51
CA TYR A 118 -5.69 0.62 -9.71
C TYR A 118 -4.91 0.01 -10.88
N GLY A 119 -4.81 0.72 -11.99
CA GLY A 119 -3.99 0.31 -13.13
C GLY A 119 -2.49 0.25 -12.77
N ILE A 120 -2.01 1.24 -12.02
CA ILE A 120 -0.63 1.25 -11.50
C ILE A 120 -0.38 0.02 -10.64
N PHE A 121 -1.33 -0.33 -9.75
CA PHE A 121 -1.22 -1.51 -8.90
C PHE A 121 -1.07 -2.81 -9.69
N TYR A 122 -1.76 -2.97 -10.82
CA TYR A 122 -1.62 -4.16 -11.66
C TYR A 122 -0.29 -4.22 -12.40
N ILE A 123 0.19 -3.09 -12.89
CA ILE A 123 1.35 -3.04 -13.78
C ILE A 123 2.67 -2.92 -13.01
N HIS A 124 2.67 -2.31 -11.80
CA HIS A 124 3.91 -1.97 -11.10
C HIS A 124 4.81 -3.19 -10.83
N MET A 125 4.25 -4.37 -10.59
CA MET A 125 5.05 -5.59 -10.36
C MET A 125 5.82 -6.01 -11.63
N ALA A 126 5.17 -5.96 -12.80
CA ALA A 126 5.84 -6.26 -14.07
C ALA A 126 6.94 -5.21 -14.37
N VAL A 127 6.61 -3.93 -14.17
CA VAL A 127 7.58 -2.84 -14.35
C VAL A 127 8.74 -2.97 -13.37
N LEU A 128 8.46 -3.30 -12.11
CA LEU A 128 9.48 -3.50 -11.06
C LEU A 128 10.46 -4.62 -11.43
N MET A 129 9.96 -5.71 -12.01
CA MET A 129 10.80 -6.81 -12.49
C MET A 129 11.69 -6.39 -13.66
N ILE A 130 11.18 -5.63 -14.61
CA ILE A 130 11.93 -5.12 -15.76
C ILE A 130 12.98 -4.11 -15.31
N VAL A 131 12.57 -3.11 -14.53
CA VAL A 131 13.45 -2.07 -13.99
C VAL A 131 14.57 -2.68 -13.15
N GLY A 132 14.26 -3.70 -12.33
CA GLY A 132 15.24 -4.38 -11.51
C GLY A 132 16.29 -5.20 -12.27
N ARG A 133 16.01 -5.54 -13.55
CA ARG A 133 16.99 -6.21 -14.44
C ARG A 133 17.88 -5.24 -15.22
N ILE A 134 17.41 -4.00 -15.40
CA ILE A 134 18.11 -2.99 -16.22
C ILE A 134 19.02 -2.14 -15.35
N ILE A 135 18.65 -1.90 -14.09
CA ILE A 135 19.39 -1.01 -13.21
C ILE A 135 20.38 -1.84 -12.40
N GLU A 136 21.66 -1.57 -12.64
CA GLU A 136 22.77 -2.00 -11.80
C GLU A 136 23.33 -0.76 -11.10
N CYS A 137 23.33 -0.75 -9.77
CA CYS A 137 23.88 0.34 -8.97
C CYS A 137 24.58 -0.23 -7.73
N GLU A 138 25.82 0.14 -7.51
CA GLU A 138 26.62 -0.33 -6.36
C GLU A 138 26.07 0.18 -5.03
N ASN A 139 25.48 1.36 -5.01
CA ASN A 139 24.93 1.94 -3.80
C ASN A 139 23.52 1.43 -3.56
N TRP A 140 23.33 0.64 -2.49
CA TRP A 140 22.06 0.05 -2.07
C TRP A 140 20.93 1.08 -1.92
N TYR A 141 21.16 2.19 -1.26
CA TYR A 141 20.14 3.23 -1.06
C TYR A 141 19.74 3.91 -2.36
N ALA A 142 20.72 4.25 -3.20
CA ALA A 142 20.47 4.84 -4.51
C ALA A 142 19.73 3.87 -5.42
N TYR A 143 20.07 2.58 -5.39
CA TYR A 143 19.38 1.52 -6.13
C TYR A 143 17.88 1.45 -5.77
N TRP A 144 17.56 1.40 -4.48
CA TRP A 144 16.16 1.33 -4.05
C TRP A 144 15.37 2.59 -4.36
N ALA A 145 15.95 3.77 -4.14
CA ALA A 145 15.31 5.04 -4.45
C ALA A 145 15.03 5.17 -5.95
N LEU A 146 16.04 4.90 -6.78
CA LEU A 146 15.92 4.97 -8.24
C LEU A 146 14.89 3.95 -8.77
N ARG A 147 14.94 2.72 -8.27
CA ARG A 147 14.00 1.66 -8.63
C ARG A 147 12.57 2.04 -8.28
N PHE A 148 12.33 2.59 -7.09
CA PHE A 148 11.00 3.05 -6.67
C PHE A 148 10.47 4.18 -7.55
N VAL A 149 11.28 5.21 -7.79
CA VAL A 149 10.90 6.38 -8.62
C VAL A 149 10.61 5.97 -10.05
N LEU A 150 11.50 5.19 -10.67
CA LEU A 150 11.33 4.75 -12.06
C LEU A 150 10.12 3.81 -12.21
N THR A 151 9.93 2.86 -11.28
CA THR A 151 8.77 1.98 -11.33
C THR A 151 7.47 2.76 -11.24
N SER A 152 7.37 3.71 -10.31
CA SER A 152 6.19 4.54 -10.15
C SER A 152 5.92 5.41 -11.38
N PHE A 153 6.95 6.03 -11.93
CA PHE A 153 6.84 6.91 -13.09
C PHE A 153 6.46 6.14 -14.37
N ILE A 154 7.15 5.03 -14.65
CA ILE A 154 6.86 4.19 -15.82
C ILE A 154 5.47 3.61 -15.73
N SER A 155 5.07 3.07 -14.54
CA SER A 155 3.73 2.52 -14.34
C SER A 155 2.65 3.58 -14.58
N TYR A 156 2.84 4.80 -14.09
CA TYR A 156 1.92 5.91 -14.33
C TYR A 156 1.81 6.25 -15.84
N ILE A 157 2.94 6.35 -16.54
CA ILE A 157 2.96 6.64 -17.99
C ILE A 157 2.22 5.54 -18.76
N VAL A 158 2.50 4.26 -18.48
CA VAL A 158 1.87 3.14 -19.18
C VAL A 158 0.35 3.16 -18.99
N VAL A 159 -0.12 3.37 -17.75
CA VAL A 159 -1.57 3.44 -17.47
C VAL A 159 -2.19 4.65 -18.17
N HIS A 160 -1.53 5.81 -18.11
CA HIS A 160 -2.04 7.03 -18.74
C HIS A 160 -2.12 6.89 -20.26
N LEU A 161 -1.10 6.33 -20.90
CA LEU A 161 -1.12 6.04 -22.34
C LEU A 161 -2.22 5.04 -22.69
N ALA A 162 -2.40 3.98 -21.89
CA ALA A 162 -3.49 3.02 -22.10
C ALA A 162 -4.87 3.68 -22.00
N GLN A 163 -5.06 4.58 -21.04
CA GLN A 163 -6.30 5.35 -20.91
C GLN A 163 -6.54 6.27 -22.11
N MET A 164 -5.50 6.89 -22.65
CA MET A 164 -5.59 7.76 -23.83
C MET A 164 -5.93 6.95 -25.10
N THR A 165 -5.24 5.85 -25.33
CA THR A 165 -5.44 5.01 -26.52
C THR A 165 -6.78 4.26 -26.52
N LEU A 166 -7.21 3.80 -25.33
CA LEU A 166 -8.44 3.03 -25.17
C LEU A 166 -9.65 3.91 -24.79
N LYS A 167 -9.54 5.23 -24.89
CA LYS A 167 -10.60 6.19 -24.53
C LYS A 167 -11.96 5.86 -25.15
N ASN A 168 -11.97 5.35 -26.40
CA ASN A 168 -13.16 4.96 -27.11
C ASN A 168 -13.74 3.60 -26.67
N HIS A 169 -12.97 2.80 -25.92
CA HIS A 169 -13.34 1.47 -25.46
C HIS A 169 -13.54 1.43 -23.92
N LYS A 170 -14.45 2.25 -23.40
CA LYS A 170 -14.73 2.37 -21.95
C LYS A 170 -15.01 1.04 -21.25
N LYS A 171 -15.65 0.08 -21.93
CA LYS A 171 -15.91 -1.27 -21.38
C LYS A 171 -14.59 -2.00 -21.14
N LEU A 172 -13.66 -1.95 -22.10
CA LEU A 172 -12.35 -2.60 -22.01
C LEU A 172 -11.52 -1.98 -20.88
N LEU A 173 -11.47 -0.64 -20.77
CA LEU A 173 -10.78 0.06 -19.69
C LEU A 173 -11.30 -0.36 -18.31
N ARG A 174 -12.62 -0.54 -18.18
CA ARG A 174 -13.23 -1.01 -16.92
C ARG A 174 -12.86 -2.45 -16.59
N TYR A 175 -12.78 -3.34 -17.59
CA TYR A 175 -12.34 -4.74 -17.39
C TYR A 175 -10.87 -4.85 -16.97
N ILE A 176 -10.01 -3.99 -17.53
CA ILE A 176 -8.57 -3.95 -17.21
C ILE A 176 -8.33 -3.18 -15.90
N GLY A 177 -9.34 -2.51 -15.33
CA GLY A 177 -9.19 -1.74 -14.09
C GLY A 177 -8.48 -0.40 -14.27
N PHE A 178 -8.54 0.18 -15.46
CA PHE A 178 -7.92 1.47 -15.80
C PHE A 178 -8.92 2.64 -15.77
N VAL A 179 -10.07 2.45 -15.12
CA VAL A 179 -11.12 3.49 -14.94
C VAL A 179 -11.45 3.64 -13.48
#